data_2eed3d062bd7945fcf99f00c0fba2680
#
_entry.id   2eed3d062bd7945fcf99f00c0fba2680
#
_cell.length_a   1.000
_cell.length_b   1.000
_cell.length_c   1.000
_cell.angle_alpha   90.00
_cell.angle_beta   90.00
_cell.angle_gamma   90.00
#
_symmetry.space_group_name_H-M   'P 1'
#
loop_
_entity.id
_entity.type
_entity.pdbx_description
1 polymer ?
#
loop_
_entity_poly.entity_id
_entity_poly.type
_entity_poly.pdbx_seq_one_letter_code
_entity_poly.pdbx_strand_id
1 'polypeptide(L)'
;MRRLLVLTALAAALTAGAQQRIVRLWNNASAPHDNGLRGGERVEEDRLFNTTEAVLYVYAADPARATGQAAVVCPGGGYRFLSIGGDGHAVGRWLAEHGVTAAVLKYRLPNGRCEVPLEDTEAALRYLRRTAPDFSADSAQVGIVGCSAGGHLAASAATMLPDEAQWSLQNRVTASTPPALLLAADDDRSVPPVNSVLFYAALKRHGIPASLRIYPSGGHGGALDPAHIYRAQWRADILDWLAMLAHEDQKPTSKPR
;
A
#
# COMPACT_ATOMS: atom_id res chain seq x y z
N MET A 1 -1.49 12.20 -66.03
CA MET A 1 -2.15 12.63 -64.80
C MET A 1 -1.91 11.60 -63.72
N ARG A 2 -0.90 11.79 -62.85
CA ARG A 2 -0.59 10.89 -61.73
C ARG A 2 -1.35 11.39 -60.49
N ARG A 3 -2.26 10.59 -59.96
CA ARG A 3 -2.96 10.87 -58.68
C ARG A 3 -2.06 10.49 -57.53
N LEU A 4 -1.65 11.48 -56.73
CA LEU A 4 -0.92 11.30 -55.49
C LEU A 4 -1.93 10.90 -54.41
N LEU A 5 -1.82 9.67 -53.88
CA LEU A 5 -2.56 9.25 -52.68
C LEU A 5 -1.80 9.75 -51.47
N VAL A 6 -2.38 10.71 -50.77
CA VAL A 6 -1.92 11.14 -49.44
C VAL A 6 -2.52 10.16 -48.44
N LEU A 7 -1.71 9.25 -47.88
CA LEU A 7 -2.07 8.45 -46.69
C LEU A 7 -1.88 9.37 -45.46
N THR A 8 -2.97 9.87 -44.93
CA THR A 8 -2.99 10.44 -43.57
C THR A 8 -2.97 9.29 -42.58
N ALA A 9 -1.80 9.05 -41.94
CA ALA A 9 -1.70 8.18 -40.78
C ALA A 9 -2.38 8.89 -39.60
N LEU A 10 -3.58 8.43 -39.25
CA LEU A 10 -4.26 8.80 -38.02
C LEU A 10 -3.52 8.11 -36.87
N ALA A 11 -2.62 8.82 -36.20
CA ALA A 11 -2.04 8.37 -34.94
C ALA A 11 -3.16 8.36 -33.90
N ALA A 12 -3.75 7.19 -33.66
CA ALA A 12 -4.60 6.97 -32.50
C ALA A 12 -3.71 7.16 -31.26
N ALA A 13 -3.90 8.26 -30.56
CA ALA A 13 -3.39 8.42 -29.20
C ALA A 13 -4.08 7.37 -28.34
N LEU A 14 -3.43 6.22 -28.16
CA LEU A 14 -3.77 5.28 -27.11
C LEU A 14 -3.60 6.04 -25.80
N THR A 15 -4.71 6.38 -25.16
CA THR A 15 -4.69 6.75 -23.74
C THR A 15 -4.04 5.58 -23.03
N ALA A 16 -2.79 5.78 -22.57
CA ALA A 16 -2.06 4.80 -21.79
C ALA A 16 -2.80 4.64 -20.45
N GLY A 17 -3.78 3.76 -20.42
CA GLY A 17 -4.30 3.24 -19.18
C GLY A 17 -3.13 2.60 -18.45
N ALA A 18 -2.97 2.87 -17.15
CA ALA A 18 -1.91 2.33 -16.33
C ALA A 18 -1.77 0.82 -16.61
N GLN A 19 -0.61 0.40 -17.13
CA GLN A 19 -0.37 -0.97 -17.56
C GLN A 19 -0.39 -1.86 -16.32
N GLN A 20 -1.44 -2.63 -16.14
CA GLN A 20 -1.59 -3.54 -15.01
C GLN A 20 -0.74 -4.79 -15.27
N ARG A 21 0.24 -5.03 -14.38
CA ARG A 21 1.01 -6.28 -14.36
C ARG A 21 0.54 -7.14 -13.21
N ILE A 22 0.24 -8.42 -13.47
CA ILE A 22 -0.16 -9.38 -12.43
C ILE A 22 1.01 -10.31 -12.15
N VAL A 23 1.38 -10.43 -10.87
CA VAL A 23 2.51 -11.23 -10.41
C VAL A 23 2.07 -12.16 -9.30
N ARG A 24 2.22 -13.46 -9.48
CA ARG A 24 2.10 -14.43 -8.39
C ARG A 24 3.42 -14.44 -7.62
N LEU A 25 3.36 -14.21 -6.32
CA LEU A 25 4.55 -14.27 -5.44
C LEU A 25 4.92 -15.74 -5.18
N TRP A 26 3.93 -16.52 -4.80
CA TRP A 26 3.94 -17.98 -4.60
C TRP A 26 2.49 -18.45 -4.50
N ASN A 27 2.30 -19.72 -4.26
CA ASN A 27 1.02 -20.29 -3.84
C ASN A 27 1.20 -21.00 -2.47
N ASN A 28 0.11 -21.45 -1.84
CA ASN A 28 0.19 -22.11 -0.54
C ASN A 28 1.17 -23.31 -0.50
N ALA A 29 1.27 -24.07 -1.59
CA ALA A 29 2.14 -25.26 -1.64
C ALA A 29 3.63 -24.92 -1.72
N SER A 30 3.98 -23.73 -2.24
CA SER A 30 5.37 -23.28 -2.42
C SER A 30 5.76 -22.10 -1.49
N ALA A 31 4.82 -21.61 -0.68
CA ALA A 31 5.07 -20.58 0.31
C ALA A 31 5.79 -21.14 1.54
N PRO A 32 6.50 -20.30 2.34
CA PRO A 32 7.13 -20.75 3.57
C PRO A 32 6.13 -21.40 4.53
N HIS A 33 4.95 -20.80 4.70
CA HIS A 33 3.85 -21.38 5.48
C HIS A 33 2.56 -21.47 4.66
N ASP A 34 1.83 -22.55 4.84
CA ASP A 34 0.47 -22.74 4.30
C ASP A 34 -0.54 -22.12 5.28
N ASN A 35 -1.51 -21.33 4.81
CA ASN A 35 -2.56 -20.76 5.67
C ASN A 35 -3.64 -21.75 6.11
N GLY A 36 -3.59 -22.99 5.64
CA GLY A 36 -4.55 -24.03 5.98
C GLY A 36 -5.93 -23.90 5.32
N LEU A 37 -6.19 -22.82 4.59
CA LEU A 37 -7.44 -22.66 3.81
C LEU A 37 -7.45 -23.59 2.61
N ARG A 38 -8.63 -24.08 2.27
CA ARG A 38 -8.85 -24.99 1.12
C ARG A 38 -10.06 -24.52 0.33
N GLY A 39 -10.16 -25.01 -0.90
CA GLY A 39 -11.20 -24.62 -1.83
C GLY A 39 -10.86 -23.35 -2.62
N GLY A 40 -11.80 -22.90 -3.45
CA GLY A 40 -11.63 -21.73 -4.30
C GLY A 40 -11.83 -20.42 -3.56
N GLU A 41 -11.20 -19.37 -4.06
CA GLU A 41 -11.49 -17.99 -3.68
C GLU A 41 -12.93 -17.64 -4.06
N ARG A 42 -13.60 -16.82 -3.24
CA ARG A 42 -14.97 -16.36 -3.46
C ARG A 42 -15.01 -14.85 -3.45
N VAL A 43 -15.59 -14.28 -4.50
CA VAL A 43 -15.81 -12.84 -4.62
C VAL A 43 -17.27 -12.54 -4.29
N GLU A 44 -17.50 -11.61 -3.37
CA GLU A 44 -18.82 -11.07 -3.03
C GLU A 44 -18.72 -9.54 -3.10
N GLU A 45 -19.38 -8.93 -4.05
CA GLU A 45 -19.23 -7.50 -4.36
C GLU A 45 -17.76 -7.16 -4.66
N ASP A 46 -17.12 -6.33 -3.82
CA ASP A 46 -15.70 -5.96 -3.93
C ASP A 46 -14.80 -6.73 -2.94
N ARG A 47 -15.35 -7.70 -2.22
CA ARG A 47 -14.69 -8.48 -1.16
C ARG A 47 -14.22 -9.82 -1.68
N LEU A 48 -13.01 -10.18 -1.31
CA LEU A 48 -12.40 -11.45 -1.68
C LEU A 48 -12.16 -12.31 -0.45
N PHE A 49 -12.81 -13.46 -0.42
CA PHE A 49 -12.75 -14.43 0.68
C PHE A 49 -11.89 -15.63 0.31
N ASN A 50 -11.41 -16.33 1.33
CA ASN A 50 -10.69 -17.61 1.20
C ASN A 50 -9.45 -17.52 0.31
N THR A 51 -8.67 -16.40 0.45
CA THR A 51 -7.45 -16.20 -0.34
C THR A 51 -6.36 -17.18 0.09
N THR A 52 -5.90 -17.97 -0.88
CA THR A 52 -4.88 -19.03 -0.71
C THR A 52 -3.63 -18.79 -1.54
N GLU A 53 -3.63 -17.75 -2.37
CA GLU A 53 -2.48 -17.36 -3.20
C GLU A 53 -2.16 -15.88 -3.04
N ALA A 54 -0.88 -15.56 -2.86
CA ALA A 54 -0.40 -14.18 -2.82
C ALA A 54 -0.13 -13.66 -4.24
N VAL A 55 -0.83 -12.57 -4.61
CA VAL A 55 -0.75 -11.97 -5.94
C VAL A 55 -0.56 -10.45 -5.81
N LEU A 56 0.33 -9.89 -6.62
CA LEU A 56 0.46 -8.46 -6.81
C LEU A 56 -0.24 -8.01 -8.10
N TYR A 57 -1.03 -6.95 -7.98
CA TYR A 57 -1.58 -6.20 -9.11
C TYR A 57 -0.83 -4.86 -9.19
N VAL A 58 0.11 -4.75 -10.12
CA VAL A 58 0.96 -3.55 -10.23
C VAL A 58 0.30 -2.54 -11.16
N TYR A 59 0.10 -1.34 -10.65
CA TYR A 59 -0.35 -0.14 -11.34
C TYR A 59 0.86 0.78 -11.49
N ALA A 60 1.48 0.77 -12.66
CA ALA A 60 2.62 1.64 -12.93
C ALA A 60 2.17 3.09 -13.06
N ALA A 61 2.93 4.01 -12.50
CA ALA A 61 2.78 5.42 -12.79
C ALA A 61 3.16 5.71 -14.25
N ASP A 62 2.56 6.72 -14.84
CA ASP A 62 3.02 7.24 -16.12
C ASP A 62 4.48 7.73 -15.98
N PRO A 63 5.42 7.23 -16.78
CA PRO A 63 6.83 7.64 -16.69
C PRO A 63 7.06 9.16 -16.77
N ALA A 64 6.20 9.88 -17.51
CA ALA A 64 6.28 11.34 -17.63
C ALA A 64 5.87 12.08 -16.35
N ARG A 65 5.19 11.40 -15.43
CA ARG A 65 4.65 11.94 -14.17
C ARG A 65 5.18 11.23 -12.94
N ALA A 66 6.02 10.20 -13.12
CA ALA A 66 6.54 9.39 -12.01
C ALA A 66 7.35 10.25 -11.03
N THR A 67 7.03 10.11 -9.74
CA THR A 67 7.73 10.80 -8.64
C THR A 67 9.01 10.07 -8.21
N GLY A 68 9.25 8.87 -8.74
CA GLY A 68 10.29 7.97 -8.27
C GLY A 68 9.86 7.09 -7.09
N GLN A 69 8.67 7.30 -6.55
CA GLN A 69 8.16 6.55 -5.42
C GLN A 69 7.33 5.35 -5.86
N ALA A 70 7.35 4.28 -5.04
CA ALA A 70 6.47 3.13 -5.20
C ALA A 70 5.95 2.64 -3.84
N ALA A 71 4.78 1.97 -3.84
CA ALA A 71 4.21 1.46 -2.61
C ALA A 71 3.51 0.10 -2.80
N VAL A 72 3.67 -0.80 -1.83
CA VAL A 72 2.79 -1.96 -1.66
C VAL A 72 1.50 -1.48 -0.99
N VAL A 73 0.34 -1.87 -1.51
CA VAL A 73 -0.97 -1.53 -0.95
C VAL A 73 -1.60 -2.77 -0.34
N CYS A 74 -1.86 -2.74 0.96
CA CYS A 74 -2.47 -3.82 1.74
C CYS A 74 -3.94 -3.49 2.03
N PRO A 75 -4.92 -4.18 1.41
CA PRO A 75 -6.33 -3.96 1.65
C PRO A 75 -6.77 -4.32 3.07
N GLY A 76 -7.86 -3.70 3.56
CA GLY A 76 -8.53 -4.07 4.79
C GLY A 76 -9.40 -5.34 4.65
N GLY A 77 -10.22 -5.59 5.68
CA GLY A 77 -11.17 -6.71 5.71
C GLY A 77 -11.11 -7.56 6.97
N GLY A 78 -10.49 -7.05 8.05
CA GLY A 78 -10.44 -7.69 9.38
C GLY A 78 -9.76 -9.06 9.36
N TYR A 79 -8.89 -9.34 8.40
CA TYR A 79 -8.27 -10.65 8.16
C TYR A 79 -9.26 -11.79 7.87
N ARG A 80 -10.51 -11.49 7.59
CA ARG A 80 -11.55 -12.45 7.20
C ARG A 80 -11.87 -12.43 5.71
N PHE A 81 -11.61 -11.32 5.06
CA PHE A 81 -11.68 -11.10 3.62
C PHE A 81 -10.72 -9.97 3.24
N LEU A 82 -10.58 -9.69 1.95
CA LEU A 82 -9.89 -8.51 1.45
C LEU A 82 -10.92 -7.57 0.80
N SER A 83 -10.97 -6.30 1.22
CA SER A 83 -11.67 -5.22 0.51
C SER A 83 -10.84 -4.84 -0.74
N ILE A 84 -10.74 -5.80 -1.66
CA ILE A 84 -9.78 -5.73 -2.76
C ILE A 84 -10.12 -4.62 -3.76
N GLY A 85 -11.43 -4.32 -3.93
CA GLY A 85 -11.90 -3.25 -4.81
C GLY A 85 -11.60 -1.87 -4.26
N GLY A 86 -12.16 -1.55 -3.08
CA GLY A 86 -12.09 -0.23 -2.45
C GLY A 86 -10.72 0.08 -1.87
N ASP A 87 -10.25 -0.75 -0.93
CA ASP A 87 -8.98 -0.52 -0.22
C ASP A 87 -7.75 -0.96 -1.02
N GLY A 88 -7.94 -1.79 -2.05
CA GLY A 88 -6.88 -2.27 -2.91
C GLY A 88 -6.83 -1.51 -4.23
N HIS A 89 -7.62 -1.95 -5.21
CA HIS A 89 -7.55 -1.46 -6.59
C HIS A 89 -7.84 0.04 -6.74
N ALA A 90 -8.79 0.61 -5.97
CA ALA A 90 -9.07 2.04 -6.03
C ALA A 90 -7.87 2.86 -5.52
N VAL A 91 -7.25 2.43 -4.40
CA VAL A 91 -6.04 3.06 -3.85
C VAL A 91 -4.87 2.93 -4.82
N GLY A 92 -4.66 1.74 -5.40
CA GLY A 92 -3.57 1.49 -6.35
C GLY A 92 -3.66 2.37 -7.59
N ARG A 93 -4.85 2.49 -8.19
CA ARG A 93 -5.07 3.38 -9.34
C ARG A 93 -4.87 4.84 -8.97
N TRP A 94 -5.42 5.27 -7.84
CA TRP A 94 -5.29 6.64 -7.39
C TRP A 94 -3.82 7.05 -7.17
N LEU A 95 -3.00 6.19 -6.55
CA LEU A 95 -1.57 6.43 -6.38
C LEU A 95 -0.86 6.55 -7.73
N ALA A 96 -1.13 5.62 -8.67
CA ALA A 96 -0.54 5.65 -10.01
C ALA A 96 -0.90 6.93 -10.80
N GLU A 97 -2.15 7.40 -10.69
CA GLU A 97 -2.61 8.68 -11.25
C GLU A 97 -1.84 9.89 -10.68
N HIS A 98 -1.30 9.77 -9.46
CA HIS A 98 -0.50 10.81 -8.80
C HIS A 98 1.02 10.56 -8.87
N GLY A 99 1.47 9.70 -9.79
CA GLY A 99 2.88 9.49 -10.09
C GLY A 99 3.59 8.48 -9.17
N VAL A 100 2.87 7.78 -8.31
CA VAL A 100 3.42 6.75 -7.41
C VAL A 100 3.04 5.37 -7.93
N THR A 101 4.02 4.54 -8.32
CA THR A 101 3.74 3.16 -8.72
C THR A 101 3.20 2.36 -7.54
N ALA A 102 2.07 1.68 -7.73
CA ALA A 102 1.40 0.94 -6.66
C ALA A 102 1.29 -0.55 -6.99
N ALA A 103 1.65 -1.40 -6.03
CA ALA A 103 1.50 -2.84 -6.10
C ALA A 103 0.46 -3.30 -5.07
N VAL A 104 -0.77 -3.54 -5.51
CA VAL A 104 -1.85 -4.01 -4.65
C VAL A 104 -1.62 -5.47 -4.31
N LEU A 105 -1.49 -5.76 -3.03
CA LEU A 105 -1.24 -7.11 -2.54
C LEU A 105 -2.55 -7.82 -2.17
N LYS A 106 -2.91 -8.81 -2.97
CA LYS A 106 -3.83 -9.86 -2.55
C LYS A 106 -3.05 -10.82 -1.65
N TYR A 107 -3.02 -10.56 -0.35
CA TYR A 107 -2.35 -11.44 0.60
C TYR A 107 -3.22 -12.65 0.98
N ARG A 108 -2.58 -13.75 1.35
CA ARG A 108 -3.26 -14.92 1.89
C ARG A 108 -3.85 -14.59 3.27
N LEU A 109 -5.11 -14.94 3.49
CA LEU A 109 -5.75 -14.74 4.80
C LEU A 109 -5.05 -15.61 5.86
N PRO A 110 -4.85 -15.10 7.09
CA PRO A 110 -4.03 -15.77 8.11
C PRO A 110 -4.63 -17.08 8.61
N ASN A 111 -5.95 -17.18 8.76
CA ASN A 111 -6.61 -18.37 9.32
C ASN A 111 -5.91 -18.86 10.63
N GLY A 112 -5.64 -17.93 11.55
CA GLY A 112 -4.94 -18.17 12.81
C GLY A 112 -3.41 -18.18 12.73
N ARG A 113 -2.82 -18.00 11.54
CA ARG A 113 -1.37 -17.97 11.28
C ARG A 113 -0.94 -16.58 10.83
N CYS A 114 -0.59 -15.73 11.79
CA CYS A 114 -0.29 -14.30 11.54
C CYS A 114 0.98 -14.09 10.70
N GLU A 115 1.90 -15.05 10.68
CA GLU A 115 3.11 -15.06 9.85
C GLU A 115 2.80 -15.06 8.36
N VAL A 116 1.70 -15.70 7.93
CA VAL A 116 1.37 -15.89 6.51
C VAL A 116 1.18 -14.56 5.75
N PRO A 117 0.29 -13.63 6.16
CA PRO A 117 0.17 -12.36 5.47
C PRO A 117 1.42 -11.47 5.60
N LEU A 118 2.21 -11.63 6.68
CA LEU A 118 3.46 -10.91 6.86
C LEU A 118 4.51 -11.35 5.83
N GLU A 119 4.69 -12.66 5.62
CA GLU A 119 5.56 -13.23 4.59
C GLU A 119 5.19 -12.74 3.18
N ASP A 120 3.90 -12.70 2.88
CA ASP A 120 3.41 -12.19 1.59
C ASP A 120 3.77 -10.71 1.41
N THR A 121 3.64 -9.93 2.49
CA THR A 121 3.96 -8.49 2.48
C THR A 121 5.46 -8.26 2.30
N GLU A 122 6.30 -9.01 2.99
CA GLU A 122 7.75 -8.94 2.82
C GLU A 122 8.19 -9.34 1.41
N ALA A 123 7.60 -10.40 0.86
CA ALA A 123 7.88 -10.82 -0.52
C ALA A 123 7.45 -9.76 -1.52
N ALA A 124 6.30 -9.11 -1.29
CA ALA A 124 5.81 -8.01 -2.11
C ALA A 124 6.77 -6.81 -2.09
N LEU A 125 7.23 -6.41 -0.90
CA LEU A 125 8.21 -5.33 -0.75
C LEU A 125 9.55 -5.67 -1.43
N ARG A 126 10.06 -6.89 -1.24
CA ARG A 126 11.28 -7.35 -1.93
C ARG A 126 11.13 -7.38 -3.45
N TYR A 127 9.97 -7.85 -3.94
CA TYR A 127 9.66 -7.84 -5.37
C TYR A 127 9.65 -6.41 -5.91
N LEU A 128 8.89 -5.51 -5.28
CA LEU A 128 8.73 -4.14 -5.75
C LEU A 128 10.06 -3.38 -5.72
N ARG A 129 10.89 -3.52 -4.66
CA ARG A 129 12.24 -2.93 -4.61
C ARG A 129 13.13 -3.40 -5.74
N ARG A 130 13.15 -4.71 -6.02
CA ARG A 130 13.98 -5.28 -7.09
C ARG A 130 13.56 -4.82 -8.47
N THR A 131 12.27 -4.61 -8.70
CA THR A 131 11.70 -4.25 -10.01
C THR A 131 11.31 -2.77 -10.11
N ALA A 132 11.58 -1.96 -9.11
CA ALA A 132 11.25 -0.53 -9.10
C ALA A 132 11.74 0.22 -10.36
N PRO A 133 12.97 -0.01 -10.87
CA PRO A 133 13.43 0.65 -12.09
C PRO A 133 12.59 0.35 -13.33
N ASP A 134 11.97 -0.85 -13.41
CA ASP A 134 11.08 -1.24 -14.51
C ASP A 134 9.82 -0.36 -14.57
N PHE A 135 9.51 0.34 -13.48
CA PHE A 135 8.32 1.17 -13.28
C PHE A 135 8.64 2.64 -13.03
N SER A 136 9.83 3.11 -13.45
CA SER A 136 10.30 4.50 -13.21
C SER A 136 10.28 4.88 -11.72
N ALA A 137 10.60 3.93 -10.84
CA ALA A 137 10.69 4.15 -9.40
C ALA A 137 12.10 3.85 -8.88
N ASP A 138 12.45 4.45 -7.74
CA ASP A 138 13.71 4.19 -7.03
C ASP A 138 13.47 3.08 -5.99
N SER A 139 14.34 2.07 -5.98
CA SER A 139 14.32 0.97 -5.01
C SER A 139 14.44 1.43 -3.55
N ALA A 140 15.07 2.59 -3.30
CA ALA A 140 15.18 3.20 -1.98
C ALA A 140 13.86 3.88 -1.54
N GLN A 141 13.01 4.28 -2.50
CA GLN A 141 11.75 4.97 -2.24
C GLN A 141 10.53 4.03 -2.32
N VAL A 142 10.67 2.81 -1.83
CA VAL A 142 9.58 1.84 -1.76
C VAL A 142 8.98 1.80 -0.36
N GLY A 143 7.72 2.22 -0.25
CA GLY A 143 6.94 2.22 0.98
C GLY A 143 5.81 1.19 1.01
N ILE A 144 4.95 1.33 2.01
CA ILE A 144 3.77 0.49 2.20
C ILE A 144 2.58 1.35 2.66
N VAL A 145 1.41 1.08 2.12
CA VAL A 145 0.13 1.70 2.48
C VAL A 145 -0.83 0.61 2.90
N GLY A 146 -1.57 0.83 3.99
CA GLY A 146 -2.55 -0.15 4.44
C GLY A 146 -3.82 0.49 4.99
N CYS A 147 -4.95 -0.16 4.75
CA CYS A 147 -6.27 0.24 5.24
C CYS A 147 -6.75 -0.76 6.29
N SER A 148 -7.26 -0.30 7.45
CA SER A 148 -7.82 -1.17 8.49
C SER A 148 -6.86 -2.31 8.89
N ALA A 149 -7.26 -3.58 8.74
CA ALA A 149 -6.38 -4.74 8.95
C ALA A 149 -5.13 -4.70 8.07
N GLY A 150 -5.21 -4.15 6.85
CA GLY A 150 -4.04 -3.90 6.00
C GLY A 150 -3.11 -2.84 6.57
N GLY A 151 -3.64 -1.85 7.30
CA GLY A 151 -2.85 -0.87 8.06
C GLY A 151 -2.09 -1.53 9.21
N HIS A 152 -2.73 -2.45 9.94
CA HIS A 152 -2.07 -3.28 10.94
C HIS A 152 -0.96 -4.13 10.30
N LEU A 153 -1.22 -4.77 9.16
CA LEU A 153 -0.24 -5.56 8.42
C LEU A 153 0.94 -4.71 7.94
N ALA A 154 0.68 -3.48 7.44
CA ALA A 154 1.72 -2.54 7.04
C ALA A 154 2.61 -2.14 8.23
N ALA A 155 2.00 -1.83 9.37
CA ALA A 155 2.74 -1.52 10.60
C ALA A 155 3.51 -2.74 11.13
N SER A 156 2.96 -3.96 10.99
CA SER A 156 3.68 -5.20 11.31
C SER A 156 4.93 -5.35 10.47
N ALA A 157 4.83 -5.20 9.15
CA ALA A 157 5.98 -5.28 8.24
C ALA A 157 7.05 -4.20 8.53
N ALA A 158 6.64 -3.04 9.07
CA ALA A 158 7.54 -1.94 9.44
C ALA A 158 8.25 -2.14 10.80
N THR A 159 7.75 -3.01 11.67
CA THR A 159 8.20 -3.10 13.08
C THR A 159 8.57 -4.50 13.55
N MET A 160 8.20 -5.56 12.80
CA MET A 160 8.42 -6.93 13.24
C MET A 160 9.59 -7.60 12.53
N LEU A 161 10.44 -8.26 13.29
CA LEU A 161 11.32 -9.30 12.79
C LEU A 161 10.52 -10.60 12.60
N PRO A 162 10.92 -11.50 11.69
CA PRO A 162 10.11 -12.63 11.21
C PRO A 162 9.54 -13.56 12.29
N ASP A 163 10.15 -13.62 13.47
CA ASP A 163 9.90 -14.67 14.45
C ASP A 163 8.95 -14.30 15.61
N GLU A 164 8.36 -13.08 15.62
CA GLU A 164 7.59 -12.66 16.80
C GLU A 164 6.31 -11.89 16.44
N ALA A 165 5.21 -12.61 16.24
CA ALA A 165 3.89 -12.02 16.05
C ALA A 165 3.27 -11.54 17.37
N GLN A 166 3.42 -10.26 17.69
CA GLN A 166 2.67 -9.61 18.77
C GLN A 166 1.75 -8.53 18.19
N TRP A 167 0.49 -8.53 18.66
CA TRP A 167 -0.55 -7.62 18.16
C TRP A 167 -0.40 -6.15 18.58
N SER A 168 0.42 -5.88 19.62
CA SER A 168 0.66 -4.53 20.14
C SER A 168 1.89 -3.87 19.52
N LEU A 169 1.76 -3.43 18.27
CA LEU A 169 2.87 -2.94 17.43
C LEU A 169 3.58 -1.71 17.99
N GLN A 170 2.92 -0.89 18.82
CA GLN A 170 3.56 0.23 19.50
C GLN A 170 4.74 -0.21 20.41
N ASN A 171 4.76 -1.46 20.84
CA ASN A 171 5.85 -2.02 21.66
C ASN A 171 7.02 -2.54 20.80
N ARG A 172 6.88 -2.53 19.48
CA ARG A 172 7.87 -3.03 18.51
C ARG A 172 8.59 -1.92 17.75
N VAL A 173 8.21 -0.68 17.95
CA VAL A 173 8.88 0.46 17.32
C VAL A 173 10.32 0.54 17.82
N THR A 174 11.26 0.71 16.88
CA THR A 174 12.69 0.87 17.11
C THR A 174 13.22 2.08 16.35
N ALA A 175 14.49 2.42 16.54
CA ALA A 175 15.13 3.49 15.78
C ALA A 175 15.24 3.20 14.26
N SER A 176 15.07 1.95 13.83
CA SER A 176 15.05 1.55 12.41
C SER A 176 13.65 1.50 11.80
N THR A 177 12.59 1.77 12.58
CA THR A 177 11.22 1.86 12.06
C THR A 177 11.13 3.02 11.05
N PRO A 178 10.57 2.81 9.85
CA PRO A 178 10.48 3.87 8.84
C PRO A 178 9.52 4.99 9.24
N PRO A 179 9.62 6.18 8.61
CA PRO A 179 8.66 7.27 8.76
C PRO A 179 7.22 6.83 8.49
N ALA A 180 6.24 7.38 9.22
CA ALA A 180 4.85 6.98 9.10
C ALA A 180 3.85 8.13 9.14
N LEU A 181 2.85 8.09 8.24
CA LEU A 181 1.63 8.88 8.31
C LEU A 181 0.48 8.00 8.80
N LEU A 182 -0.23 8.47 9.82
CA LEU A 182 -1.37 7.80 10.42
C LEU A 182 -2.62 8.67 10.25
N LEU A 183 -3.67 8.08 9.68
CA LEU A 183 -4.94 8.76 9.44
C LEU A 183 -6.05 7.95 10.12
N ALA A 184 -6.91 8.62 10.88
CA ALA A 184 -8.03 8.00 11.59
C ALA A 184 -9.22 8.97 11.68
N ALA A 185 -10.42 8.43 11.93
CA ALA A 185 -11.58 9.22 12.32
C ALA A 185 -11.85 9.05 13.83
N ASP A 186 -12.26 10.11 14.50
CA ASP A 186 -12.51 10.10 15.95
C ASP A 186 -13.73 9.23 16.33
N ASP A 187 -14.70 9.14 15.41
CA ASP A 187 -15.90 8.34 15.54
C ASP A 187 -15.79 6.90 15.01
N ASP A 188 -14.57 6.44 14.68
CA ASP A 188 -14.34 5.06 14.24
C ASP A 188 -14.60 4.07 15.41
N ARG A 189 -15.70 3.30 15.29
CA ARG A 189 -16.10 2.29 16.27
C ARG A 189 -15.53 0.90 16.00
N SER A 190 -14.98 0.67 14.82
CA SER A 190 -14.38 -0.61 14.42
C SER A 190 -12.92 -0.69 14.83
N VAL A 191 -12.16 0.40 14.62
CA VAL A 191 -10.76 0.53 15.02
C VAL A 191 -10.59 1.87 15.74
N PRO A 192 -10.72 1.91 17.08
CA PRO A 192 -10.62 3.14 17.84
C PRO A 192 -9.35 3.93 17.54
N PRO A 193 -9.41 5.25 17.37
CA PRO A 193 -8.27 6.09 16.97
C PRO A 193 -7.11 6.05 17.97
N VAL A 194 -7.37 5.62 19.21
CA VAL A 194 -6.33 5.43 20.24
C VAL A 194 -5.21 4.49 19.77
N ASN A 195 -5.49 3.51 18.91
CA ASN A 195 -4.47 2.64 18.33
C ASN A 195 -3.44 3.44 17.53
N SER A 196 -3.89 4.37 16.69
CA SER A 196 -3.03 5.29 15.93
C SER A 196 -2.28 6.24 16.85
N VAL A 197 -2.91 6.73 17.92
CA VAL A 197 -2.26 7.60 18.94
C VAL A 197 -1.12 6.89 19.65
N LEU A 198 -1.34 5.64 20.09
CA LEU A 198 -0.31 4.83 20.77
C LEU A 198 0.87 4.52 19.84
N PHE A 199 0.60 4.17 18.60
CA PHE A 199 1.65 3.90 17.62
C PHE A 199 2.43 5.18 17.27
N TYR A 200 1.75 6.31 17.05
CA TYR A 200 2.39 7.61 16.85
C TYR A 200 3.28 8.00 18.03
N ALA A 201 2.79 7.85 19.26
CA ALA A 201 3.57 8.16 20.47
C ALA A 201 4.83 7.28 20.57
N ALA A 202 4.75 6.02 20.17
CA ALA A 202 5.89 5.12 20.10
C ALA A 202 6.92 5.59 19.06
N LEU A 203 6.49 5.93 17.84
CA LEU A 203 7.36 6.49 16.81
C LEU A 203 8.09 7.74 17.31
N LYS A 204 7.38 8.66 17.96
CA LYS A 204 7.98 9.89 18.49
C LYS A 204 8.98 9.64 19.62
N ARG A 205 8.75 8.65 20.49
CA ARG A 205 9.73 8.26 21.53
C ARG A 205 11.05 7.77 20.93
N HIS A 206 11.01 7.15 19.75
CA HIS A 206 12.20 6.66 19.03
C HIS A 206 12.77 7.66 18.02
N GLY A 207 12.27 8.92 18.00
CA GLY A 207 12.76 9.97 17.11
C GLY A 207 12.36 9.79 15.64
N ILE A 208 11.43 8.89 15.35
CA ILE A 208 11.00 8.60 13.97
C ILE A 208 10.12 9.74 13.44
N PRO A 209 10.36 10.25 12.22
CA PRO A 209 9.45 11.17 11.57
C PRO A 209 8.06 10.55 11.44
N ALA A 210 7.07 11.20 12.02
CA ALA A 210 5.70 10.71 11.98
C ALA A 210 4.70 11.86 11.99
N SER A 211 3.57 11.66 11.32
CA SER A 211 2.41 12.54 11.32
C SER A 211 1.16 11.75 11.71
N LEU A 212 0.28 12.41 12.48
CA LEU A 212 -1.02 11.84 12.86
C LEU A 212 -2.11 12.85 12.55
N ARG A 213 -3.17 12.42 11.87
CA ARG A 213 -4.39 13.19 11.65
C ARG A 213 -5.57 12.39 12.18
N ILE A 214 -6.35 13.02 13.06
CA ILE A 214 -7.62 12.47 13.53
C ILE A 214 -8.70 13.43 13.09
N TYR A 215 -9.55 12.97 12.18
CA TYR A 215 -10.68 13.75 11.68
C TYR A 215 -11.87 13.59 12.63
N PRO A 216 -12.69 14.65 12.83
CA PRO A 216 -13.77 14.61 13.82
C PRO A 216 -14.83 13.53 13.59
N SER A 217 -14.98 13.08 12.34
CA SER A 217 -15.95 12.05 11.94
C SER A 217 -15.51 11.39 10.64
N GLY A 218 -16.28 10.41 10.17
CA GLY A 218 -16.04 9.69 8.91
C GLY A 218 -16.13 8.17 9.07
N GLY A 219 -16.18 7.69 10.31
CA GLY A 219 -16.30 6.26 10.61
C GLY A 219 -15.08 5.46 10.18
N HIS A 220 -15.31 4.19 9.87
CA HIS A 220 -14.23 3.25 9.55
C HIS A 220 -13.97 3.12 8.05
N GLY A 221 -12.73 3.36 7.63
CA GLY A 221 -12.30 3.16 6.24
C GLY A 221 -12.85 4.22 5.27
N GLY A 222 -12.91 3.85 3.98
CA GLY A 222 -13.57 4.66 2.96
C GLY A 222 -12.85 5.95 2.55
N ALA A 223 -11.58 6.15 2.89
CA ALA A 223 -10.83 7.39 2.59
C ALA A 223 -10.88 7.83 1.12
N LEU A 224 -11.00 6.88 0.18
CA LEU A 224 -11.13 7.18 -1.24
C LEU A 224 -12.58 7.10 -1.76
N ASP A 225 -13.53 6.72 -0.92
CA ASP A 225 -14.95 6.72 -1.27
C ASP A 225 -15.39 8.14 -1.69
N PRO A 226 -16.02 8.31 -2.86
CA PRO A 226 -16.56 9.61 -3.29
C PRO A 226 -17.48 10.28 -2.28
N ALA A 227 -18.20 9.50 -1.46
CA ALA A 227 -19.12 10.00 -0.45
C ALA A 227 -18.45 10.33 0.89
N HIS A 228 -17.18 10.00 1.09
CA HIS A 228 -16.51 10.24 2.37
C HIS A 228 -16.30 11.74 2.62
N ILE A 229 -16.79 12.23 3.77
CA ILE A 229 -16.84 13.65 4.12
C ILE A 229 -15.48 14.35 4.10
N TYR A 230 -14.39 13.66 4.49
CA TYR A 230 -13.02 14.19 4.51
C TYR A 230 -12.15 13.65 3.38
N ARG A 231 -12.76 13.13 2.29
CA ARG A 231 -12.01 12.54 1.18
C ARG A 231 -10.94 13.47 0.61
N ALA A 232 -11.26 14.75 0.44
CA ALA A 232 -10.30 15.72 -0.09
C ALA A 232 -9.11 15.94 0.84
N GLN A 233 -9.36 16.04 2.14
CA GLN A 233 -8.34 16.21 3.18
C GLN A 233 -7.44 14.99 3.32
N TRP A 234 -8.01 13.77 3.36
CA TRP A 234 -7.23 12.53 3.41
C TRP A 234 -6.28 12.43 2.22
N ARG A 235 -6.78 12.74 1.02
CA ARG A 235 -5.97 12.71 -0.20
C ARG A 235 -4.85 13.76 -0.16
N ALA A 236 -5.14 14.97 0.27
CA ALA A 236 -4.15 16.03 0.43
C ALA A 236 -3.06 15.64 1.44
N ASP A 237 -3.44 15.16 2.63
CA ASP A 237 -2.49 14.74 3.66
C ASP A 237 -1.56 13.61 3.17
N ILE A 238 -2.07 12.66 2.38
CA ILE A 238 -1.24 11.58 1.80
C ILE A 238 -0.25 12.17 0.78
N LEU A 239 -0.71 13.03 -0.13
CA LEU A 239 0.16 13.61 -1.16
C LEU A 239 1.22 14.55 -0.56
N ASP A 240 0.87 15.36 0.43
CA ASP A 240 1.81 16.22 1.15
C ASP A 240 2.87 15.40 1.89
N TRP A 241 2.46 14.29 2.51
CA TRP A 241 3.38 13.36 3.16
C TRP A 241 4.38 12.74 2.18
N LEU A 242 3.89 12.26 1.03
CA LEU A 242 4.73 11.68 -0.01
C LEU A 242 5.71 12.72 -0.59
N ALA A 243 5.25 13.95 -0.82
CA ALA A 243 6.11 15.05 -1.27
C ALA A 243 7.20 15.38 -0.24
N MET A 244 6.87 15.41 1.05
CA MET A 244 7.84 15.64 2.12
C MET A 244 8.94 14.56 2.12
N LEU A 245 8.58 13.30 2.01
CA LEU A 245 9.55 12.20 1.97
C LEU A 245 10.50 12.30 0.76
N ALA A 246 9.96 12.64 -0.42
CA ALA A 246 10.78 12.84 -1.61
C ALA A 246 11.81 13.96 -1.47
N HIS A 247 11.50 15.01 -0.69
CA HIS A 247 12.43 16.12 -0.43
C HIS A 247 13.47 15.81 0.65
N GLU A 248 13.17 14.97 1.63
CA GLU A 248 14.14 14.59 2.66
C GLU A 248 15.29 13.76 2.08
N ASP A 249 15.03 12.88 1.12
CA ASP A 249 16.04 12.07 0.44
C ASP A 249 16.99 12.90 -0.43
N GLN A 250 16.61 14.13 -0.82
CA GLN A 250 17.43 15.04 -1.62
C GLN A 250 18.37 15.93 -0.80
N LYS A 251 18.26 15.93 0.54
CA LYS A 251 19.18 16.71 1.38
C LYS A 251 20.57 16.04 1.38
N PRO A 252 21.66 16.77 1.04
CA PRO A 252 22.99 16.22 1.15
C PRO A 252 23.24 15.81 2.60
N THR A 253 23.72 14.59 2.81
CA THR A 253 24.14 14.10 4.11
C THR A 253 25.21 15.02 4.67
N SER A 254 24.86 15.95 5.53
CA SER A 254 25.84 16.75 6.27
C SER A 254 26.61 15.80 7.17
N LYS A 255 27.89 15.52 6.83
CA LYS A 255 28.79 14.80 7.73
C LYS A 255 28.80 15.54 9.08
N PRO A 256 28.66 14.84 10.20
CA PRO A 256 28.89 15.44 11.50
C PRO A 256 30.36 15.91 11.56
N ARG A 257 30.54 17.15 12.01
CA ARG A 257 31.84 17.71 12.34
C ARG A 257 32.41 17.07 13.61
#